data_223da32946a6495b96a065ae2766ea35
#
_entry.id   223da32946a6495b96a065ae2766ea35
#
_cell.length_a   1.000
_cell.length_b   1.000
_cell.length_c   1.000
_cell.angle_alpha   90.00
_cell.angle_beta   90.00
_cell.angle_gamma   90.00
#
_symmetry.space_group_name_H-M   'P 1'
#
loop_
_entity.id
_entity.type
_entity.pdbx_description
1 polymer ?
#
loop_
_entity_poly.entity_id
_entity_poly.type
_entity_poly.pdbx_seq_one_letter_code
_entity_poly.pdbx_strand_id
1 'polypeptide(L)'
;MQTQIEEVADRTYRISTFVPTVGPRGFRFNQYLLVADEPLLYHCGMRALFPAVRDAVARVMPPERLRWIGFSHVEADECGAMNAWLAAAPRATVIHGPVGCNVSLNDLADRPPRMLADGEAVDLGGRRVRLVVTPHVPHNWESVLLLEETTRALFCGDLLTTDGDGPAVSGEDPAEHAIETERLFRAHSSPAATAATLRRLAALEPTTLLAMHGSAFAGDGARVLRAMAAGFESLAEAA
;
A
#
# COMPACT_ATOMS: atom_id res chain seq x y z
N MET A 1 -4.44 13.19 -17.10
CA MET A 1 -4.47 12.81 -15.67
C MET A 1 -3.38 13.58 -14.96
N GLN A 2 -3.68 14.17 -13.82
CA GLN A 2 -2.69 14.94 -13.03
C GLN A 2 -2.27 14.10 -11.83
N THR A 3 -0.95 13.90 -11.67
CA THR A 3 -0.38 13.27 -10.49
C THR A 3 -0.03 14.33 -9.46
N GLN A 4 -0.54 14.16 -8.24
CA GLN A 4 -0.32 15.03 -7.10
C GLN A 4 0.69 14.38 -6.14
N ILE A 5 1.38 15.18 -5.33
CA ILE A 5 2.19 14.71 -4.22
C ILE A 5 1.95 15.60 -3.02
N GLU A 6 1.62 14.98 -1.89
CA GLU A 6 1.24 15.67 -0.66
C GLU A 6 1.78 14.90 0.55
N GLU A 7 2.27 15.62 1.55
CA GLU A 7 2.70 15.01 2.81
C GLU A 7 1.47 14.58 3.61
N VAL A 8 1.41 13.31 4.01
CA VAL A 8 0.26 12.72 4.72
C VAL A 8 0.58 12.27 6.14
N ALA A 9 1.88 12.15 6.45
CA ALA A 9 2.42 11.96 7.78
C ALA A 9 3.87 12.47 7.77
N ASP A 10 4.52 12.57 8.91
CA ASP A 10 5.90 13.05 9.00
C ASP A 10 6.80 12.37 7.95
N ARG A 11 7.36 13.16 7.02
CA ARG A 11 8.23 12.72 5.93
C ARG A 11 7.67 11.53 5.10
N THR A 12 6.35 11.38 5.07
CA THR A 12 5.63 10.37 4.31
C THR A 12 4.71 11.06 3.32
N TYR A 13 4.97 10.87 2.05
CA TYR A 13 4.29 11.56 0.95
C TYR A 13 3.41 10.58 0.20
N ARG A 14 2.14 10.93 0.00
CA ARG A 14 1.24 10.25 -0.92
C ARG A 14 1.42 10.86 -2.32
N ILE A 15 1.74 10.02 -3.29
CA ILE A 15 1.74 10.34 -4.72
C ILE A 15 0.48 9.72 -5.29
N SER A 16 -0.40 10.52 -5.85
CA SER A 16 -1.76 10.08 -6.21
C SER A 16 -2.17 10.53 -7.59
N THR A 17 -2.68 9.60 -8.40
CA THR A 17 -3.26 9.87 -9.71
C THR A 17 -4.73 9.48 -9.73
N PHE A 18 -5.63 10.42 -10.02
CA PHE A 18 -7.05 10.13 -10.18
C PHE A 18 -7.36 9.69 -11.60
N VAL A 19 -8.04 8.54 -11.75
CA VAL A 19 -8.48 7.97 -13.02
C VAL A 19 -10.00 7.90 -13.04
N PRO A 20 -10.68 8.83 -13.71
CA PRO A 20 -12.14 8.96 -13.63
C PRO A 20 -12.91 7.86 -14.37
N THR A 21 -12.23 7.06 -15.19
CA THR A 21 -12.83 6.00 -16.02
C THR A 21 -12.83 4.62 -15.38
N VAL A 22 -12.27 4.47 -14.18
CA VAL A 22 -12.25 3.22 -13.42
C VAL A 22 -13.42 3.23 -12.43
N GLY A 23 -14.33 2.26 -12.56
CA GLY A 23 -15.54 2.20 -11.72
C GLY A 23 -16.50 3.37 -11.92
N PRO A 24 -17.60 3.41 -11.16
CA PRO A 24 -18.65 4.42 -11.36
C PRO A 24 -18.27 5.83 -10.88
N ARG A 25 -17.37 5.94 -9.90
CA ARG A 25 -16.94 7.23 -9.30
C ARG A 25 -15.49 7.59 -9.58
N GLY A 26 -14.78 6.76 -10.36
CA GLY A 26 -13.34 6.89 -10.56
C GLY A 26 -12.53 6.30 -9.39
N PHE A 27 -11.23 6.17 -9.60
CA PHE A 27 -10.30 5.64 -8.58
C PHE A 27 -9.05 6.52 -8.48
N ARG A 28 -8.52 6.63 -7.27
CA ARG A 28 -7.16 7.09 -7.04
C ARG A 28 -6.20 5.92 -6.97
N PHE A 29 -5.04 6.08 -7.61
CA PHE A 29 -3.92 5.15 -7.55
C PHE A 29 -2.80 5.81 -6.77
N ASN A 30 -2.47 5.26 -5.61
CA ASN A 30 -1.55 5.86 -4.67
C ASN A 30 -0.22 5.10 -4.61
N GLN A 31 0.87 5.86 -4.58
CA GLN A 31 2.18 5.40 -4.17
C GLN A 31 2.62 6.23 -2.97
N TYR A 32 3.44 5.66 -2.09
CA TYR A 32 3.91 6.36 -0.90
C TYR A 32 5.43 6.43 -0.89
N LEU A 33 5.95 7.65 -0.74
CA LEU A 33 7.37 7.89 -0.56
C LEU A 33 7.65 8.17 0.92
N LEU A 34 8.39 7.28 1.56
CA LEU A 34 8.88 7.44 2.92
C LEU A 34 10.32 7.96 2.85
N VAL A 35 10.52 9.22 3.24
CA VAL A 35 11.84 9.88 3.20
C VAL A 35 12.59 9.58 4.50
N ALA A 36 13.72 8.92 4.37
CA ALA A 36 14.65 8.56 5.43
C ALA A 36 16.09 8.63 4.88
N ASP A 37 17.10 8.19 5.63
CA ASP A 37 18.47 8.10 5.11
C ASP A 37 18.54 7.08 3.96
N GLU A 38 17.78 5.98 4.07
CA GLU A 38 17.53 4.99 3.02
C GLU A 38 16.05 5.02 2.60
N PRO A 39 15.65 5.90 1.65
CA PRO A 39 14.25 6.11 1.31
C PRO A 39 13.57 4.87 0.73
N LEU A 40 12.28 4.71 1.07
CA LEU A 40 11.40 3.65 0.57
C LEU A 40 10.30 4.25 -0.32
N LEU A 41 10.09 3.65 -1.49
CA LEU A 41 8.85 3.79 -2.27
C LEU A 41 7.98 2.56 -2.04
N TYR A 42 6.75 2.77 -1.57
CA TYR A 42 5.76 1.70 -1.42
C TYR A 42 4.65 1.87 -2.45
N HIS A 43 4.41 0.82 -3.22
CA HIS A 43 3.76 0.74 -4.52
C HIS A 43 4.57 1.45 -5.63
N CYS A 44 4.79 0.73 -6.73
CA CYS A 44 5.54 1.24 -7.89
C CYS A 44 4.65 2.01 -8.86
N GLY A 45 3.35 1.77 -8.82
CA GLY A 45 2.38 2.25 -9.78
C GLY A 45 2.39 1.49 -11.11
N MET A 46 1.38 1.76 -11.93
CA MET A 46 1.31 1.24 -13.30
C MET A 46 2.46 1.77 -14.16
N ARG A 47 2.92 0.99 -15.12
CA ARG A 47 3.98 1.40 -16.08
C ARG A 47 3.64 2.70 -16.82
N ALA A 48 2.38 2.89 -17.18
CA ALA A 48 1.93 4.09 -17.88
C ALA A 48 2.01 5.36 -17.01
N LEU A 49 1.95 5.22 -15.69
CA LEU A 49 2.03 6.33 -14.74
C LEU A 49 3.46 6.63 -14.29
N PHE A 50 4.44 5.76 -14.58
CA PHE A 50 5.81 5.89 -14.11
C PHE A 50 6.42 7.28 -14.35
N PRO A 51 6.35 7.91 -15.56
CA PRO A 51 6.95 9.23 -15.77
C PRO A 51 6.38 10.28 -14.81
N ALA A 52 5.06 10.30 -14.63
CA ALA A 52 4.39 11.27 -13.78
C ALA A 52 4.67 11.05 -12.28
N VAL A 53 4.72 9.78 -11.86
CA VAL A 53 5.05 9.40 -10.47
C VAL A 53 6.52 9.71 -10.16
N ARG A 54 7.46 9.40 -11.10
CA ARG A 54 8.88 9.76 -10.97
C ARG A 54 9.07 11.27 -10.84
N ASP A 55 8.40 12.05 -11.69
CA ASP A 55 8.49 13.51 -11.66
C ASP A 55 7.88 14.10 -10.38
N ALA A 56 6.88 13.43 -9.78
CA ALA A 56 6.36 13.78 -8.46
C ALA A 56 7.38 13.48 -7.36
N VAL A 57 8.02 12.31 -7.36
CA VAL A 57 9.12 11.97 -6.43
C VAL A 57 10.25 12.99 -6.54
N ALA A 58 10.62 13.40 -7.76
CA ALA A 58 11.70 14.36 -8.01
C ALA A 58 11.45 15.74 -7.38
N ARG A 59 10.20 16.09 -7.07
CA ARG A 59 9.87 17.34 -6.33
C ARG A 59 10.23 17.28 -4.85
N VAL A 60 10.40 16.08 -4.30
CA VAL A 60 10.75 15.86 -2.88
C VAL A 60 12.19 15.45 -2.73
N MET A 61 12.68 14.55 -3.57
CA MET A 61 14.05 14.06 -3.54
C MET A 61 14.48 13.51 -4.91
N PRO A 62 15.81 13.50 -5.23
CA PRO A 62 16.29 12.81 -6.43
C PRO A 62 15.87 11.34 -6.45
N PRO A 63 15.18 10.84 -7.49
CA PRO A 63 14.72 9.45 -7.59
C PRO A 63 15.84 8.42 -7.45
N GLU A 64 17.06 8.75 -7.88
CA GLU A 64 18.26 7.92 -7.79
C GLU A 64 18.68 7.60 -6.34
N ARG A 65 18.14 8.35 -5.36
CA ARG A 65 18.38 8.12 -3.93
C ARG A 65 17.53 7.00 -3.35
N LEU A 66 16.48 6.55 -4.05
CA LEU A 66 15.69 5.43 -3.56
C LEU A 66 16.59 4.24 -3.23
N ARG A 67 16.34 3.64 -2.07
CA ARG A 67 17.09 2.48 -1.58
C ARG A 67 16.21 1.25 -1.48
N TRP A 68 14.93 1.43 -1.17
CA TRP A 68 13.96 0.34 -1.00
C TRP A 68 12.72 0.57 -1.85
N ILE A 69 12.20 -0.52 -2.39
CA ILE A 69 10.94 -0.56 -3.13
C ILE A 69 10.13 -1.70 -2.52
N GLY A 70 8.88 -1.44 -2.14
CA GLY A 70 7.94 -2.43 -1.63
C GLY A 70 6.57 -2.27 -2.27
N PHE A 71 5.76 -3.29 -2.17
CA PHE A 71 4.35 -3.29 -2.59
C PHE A 71 3.63 -4.41 -1.85
N SER A 72 2.28 -4.42 -1.87
CA SER A 72 1.54 -5.40 -1.08
C SER A 72 1.39 -6.74 -1.79
N HIS A 73 1.17 -6.74 -3.10
CA HIS A 73 1.02 -7.95 -3.90
C HIS A 73 1.42 -7.72 -5.38
N VAL A 74 1.49 -8.80 -6.15
CA VAL A 74 1.95 -8.75 -7.55
C VAL A 74 0.77 -8.41 -8.46
N GLU A 75 0.50 -7.11 -8.59
CA GLU A 75 -0.51 -6.56 -9.49
C GLU A 75 0.03 -5.32 -10.23
N ALA A 76 -0.56 -4.99 -11.38
CA ALA A 76 0.01 -4.00 -12.29
C ALA A 76 0.07 -2.58 -11.70
N ASP A 77 -0.87 -2.18 -10.89
CA ASP A 77 -0.91 -0.86 -10.26
C ASP A 77 -0.01 -0.77 -9.02
N GLU A 78 0.33 -1.90 -8.41
CA GLU A 78 1.26 -1.97 -7.30
C GLU A 78 2.72 -2.15 -7.74
N CYS A 79 3.01 -3.08 -8.64
CA CYS A 79 4.38 -3.42 -9.02
C CYS A 79 4.72 -3.22 -10.50
N GLY A 80 3.78 -2.79 -11.33
CA GLY A 80 3.95 -2.73 -12.79
C GLY A 80 5.14 -1.89 -13.26
N ALA A 81 5.47 -0.80 -12.55
CA ALA A 81 6.62 0.05 -12.85
C ALA A 81 7.90 -0.36 -12.10
N MET A 82 7.93 -1.50 -11.41
CA MET A 82 9.06 -1.94 -10.58
C MET A 82 10.41 -1.85 -11.29
N ASN A 83 10.53 -2.41 -12.49
CA ASN A 83 11.80 -2.40 -13.23
C ASN A 83 12.18 -1.01 -13.76
N ALA A 84 11.21 -0.16 -14.07
CA ALA A 84 11.48 1.24 -14.40
C ALA A 84 12.06 2.01 -13.19
N TRP A 85 11.56 1.72 -11.97
CA TRP A 85 12.15 2.25 -10.74
C TRP A 85 13.53 1.68 -10.45
N LEU A 86 13.74 0.38 -10.66
CA LEU A 86 15.05 -0.24 -10.52
C LEU A 86 16.07 0.38 -11.49
N ALA A 87 15.67 0.71 -12.72
CA ALA A 87 16.53 1.41 -13.67
C ALA A 87 16.82 2.86 -13.25
N ALA A 88 15.82 3.61 -12.75
CA ALA A 88 15.98 4.99 -12.31
C ALA A 88 16.77 5.11 -10.99
N ALA A 89 16.74 4.09 -10.14
CA ALA A 89 17.40 4.04 -8.85
C ALA A 89 18.38 2.85 -8.76
N PRO A 90 19.64 2.99 -9.24
CA PRO A 90 20.57 1.87 -9.36
C PRO A 90 20.91 1.15 -8.04
N ARG A 91 20.71 1.83 -6.89
CA ARG A 91 20.96 1.25 -5.56
C ARG A 91 19.69 0.65 -4.91
N ALA A 92 18.54 0.82 -5.54
CA ALA A 92 17.28 0.32 -4.98
C ALA A 92 17.22 -1.21 -5.03
N THR A 93 16.61 -1.79 -3.99
CA THR A 93 16.33 -3.21 -3.88
C THR A 93 14.85 -3.39 -3.56
N VAL A 94 14.19 -4.32 -4.24
CA VAL A 94 12.81 -4.71 -3.92
C VAL A 94 12.81 -5.52 -2.61
N ILE A 95 11.89 -5.21 -1.70
CA ILE A 95 11.62 -5.98 -0.49
C ILE A 95 10.24 -6.60 -0.56
N HIS A 96 10.10 -7.88 -0.23
CA HIS A 96 8.83 -8.58 -0.20
C HIS A 96 8.90 -9.83 0.67
N GLY A 97 7.74 -10.46 0.93
CA GLY A 97 7.65 -11.71 1.67
C GLY A 97 8.18 -12.93 0.89
N PRO A 98 8.35 -14.09 1.57
CA PRO A 98 8.97 -15.26 0.98
C PRO A 98 8.21 -15.81 -0.25
N VAL A 99 6.88 -15.82 -0.21
CA VAL A 99 6.07 -16.32 -1.32
C VAL A 99 6.27 -15.45 -2.56
N GLY A 100 6.12 -14.12 -2.44
CA GLY A 100 6.30 -13.19 -3.56
C GLY A 100 7.70 -13.27 -4.16
N CYS A 101 8.76 -13.35 -3.33
CA CYS A 101 10.11 -13.49 -3.82
C CYS A 101 10.31 -14.80 -4.60
N ASN A 102 9.85 -15.94 -4.05
CA ASN A 102 10.14 -17.25 -4.64
C ASN A 102 9.28 -17.58 -5.88
N VAL A 103 8.03 -17.13 -5.92
CA VAL A 103 7.10 -17.50 -7.01
C VAL A 103 7.00 -16.46 -8.10
N SER A 104 7.47 -15.21 -7.87
CA SER A 104 7.32 -14.13 -8.83
C SER A 104 8.59 -13.29 -8.98
N LEU A 105 9.08 -12.65 -7.90
CA LEU A 105 10.03 -11.55 -8.02
C LEU A 105 11.45 -11.97 -8.39
N ASN A 106 11.87 -13.20 -8.09
CA ASN A 106 13.15 -13.74 -8.55
C ASN A 106 13.22 -13.84 -10.08
N ASP A 107 12.08 -13.91 -10.77
CA ASP A 107 12.00 -13.91 -12.25
C ASP A 107 11.64 -12.52 -12.80
N LEU A 108 10.69 -11.82 -12.17
CA LEU A 108 10.13 -10.58 -12.69
C LEU A 108 11.04 -9.36 -12.47
N ALA A 109 11.82 -9.32 -11.40
CA ALA A 109 12.64 -8.16 -11.06
C ALA A 109 14.01 -8.22 -11.76
N ASP A 110 14.42 -7.10 -12.39
CA ASP A 110 15.72 -6.96 -13.06
C ASP A 110 16.92 -7.11 -12.10
N ARG A 111 16.69 -7.08 -10.80
CA ARG A 111 17.69 -7.37 -9.73
C ARG A 111 17.06 -8.22 -8.64
N PRO A 112 17.84 -9.12 -8.01
CA PRO A 112 17.31 -10.00 -6.96
C PRO A 112 16.62 -9.21 -5.84
N PRO A 113 15.40 -9.58 -5.42
CA PRO A 113 14.72 -8.97 -4.29
C PRO A 113 15.38 -9.40 -2.98
N ARG A 114 15.23 -8.59 -1.93
CA ARG A 114 15.48 -8.99 -0.55
C ARG A 114 14.22 -9.61 0.04
N MET A 115 14.30 -10.88 0.38
CA MET A 115 13.25 -11.59 1.09
C MET A 115 13.24 -11.18 2.56
N LEU A 116 12.05 -10.91 3.10
CA LEU A 116 11.82 -10.61 4.51
C LEU A 116 10.87 -11.67 5.11
N ALA A 117 11.20 -12.16 6.28
CA ALA A 117 10.29 -13.02 7.05
C ALA A 117 9.11 -12.19 7.62
N ASP A 118 8.02 -12.88 8.02
CA ASP A 118 6.93 -12.24 8.75
C ASP A 118 7.45 -11.61 10.04
N GLY A 119 7.11 -10.35 10.28
CA GLY A 119 7.60 -9.58 11.43
C GLY A 119 9.04 -9.05 11.30
N GLU A 120 9.78 -9.39 10.24
CA GLU A 120 11.11 -8.83 10.00
C GLU A 120 11.02 -7.34 9.66
N ALA A 121 11.93 -6.55 10.22
CA ALA A 121 11.99 -5.11 9.98
C ALA A 121 13.23 -4.70 9.18
N VAL A 122 13.06 -3.70 8.33
CA VAL A 122 14.14 -2.99 7.63
C VAL A 122 14.36 -1.65 8.32
N ASP A 123 15.60 -1.34 8.66
CA ASP A 123 16.01 -0.03 9.14
C ASP A 123 16.27 0.87 7.92
N LEU A 124 15.59 2.02 7.89
CA LEU A 124 15.71 3.01 6.82
C LEU A 124 16.66 4.15 7.20
N GLY A 125 17.39 4.02 8.31
CA GLY A 125 18.16 5.11 8.91
C GLY A 125 17.27 6.06 9.70
N GLY A 126 17.07 5.71 10.98
CA GLY A 126 16.21 6.45 11.92
C GLY A 126 14.71 6.15 11.85
N ARG A 127 14.27 5.33 10.91
CA ARG A 127 12.89 4.80 10.79
C ARG A 127 12.93 3.31 10.46
N ARG A 128 11.93 2.57 10.90
CA ARG A 128 11.86 1.13 10.64
C ARG A 128 10.52 0.74 10.06
N VAL A 129 10.55 -0.09 9.03
CA VAL A 129 9.35 -0.70 8.46
C VAL A 129 9.38 -2.19 8.70
N ARG A 130 8.29 -2.73 9.24
CA ARG A 130 8.11 -4.16 9.54
C ARG A 130 7.18 -4.79 8.50
N LEU A 131 7.60 -5.91 7.94
CA LEU A 131 6.75 -6.72 7.07
C LEU A 131 5.69 -7.46 7.89
N VAL A 132 4.46 -7.47 7.40
CA VAL A 132 3.34 -8.24 7.94
C VAL A 132 2.78 -9.11 6.82
N VAL A 133 2.95 -10.42 6.91
CA VAL A 133 2.43 -11.35 5.89
C VAL A 133 0.92 -11.51 6.05
N THR A 134 0.17 -11.32 4.96
CA THR A 134 -1.31 -11.37 4.92
C THR A 134 -1.81 -12.25 3.77
N PRO A 135 -1.53 -13.58 3.80
CA PRO A 135 -1.78 -14.45 2.65
C PRO A 135 -3.25 -14.39 2.23
N HIS A 136 -3.50 -14.20 0.92
CA HIS A 136 -4.83 -14.07 0.31
C HIS A 136 -5.65 -12.86 0.78
N VAL A 137 -5.05 -11.90 1.48
CA VAL A 137 -5.76 -10.72 2.00
C VAL A 137 -5.01 -9.44 1.61
N PRO A 138 -5.66 -8.54 0.84
CA PRO A 138 -7.04 -8.62 0.32
C PRO A 138 -7.28 -9.77 -0.66
N HIS A 139 -6.34 -10.04 -1.52
CA HIS A 139 -6.28 -11.15 -2.46
C HIS A 139 -4.80 -11.49 -2.73
N ASN A 140 -4.53 -12.44 -3.63
CA ASN A 140 -3.20 -12.96 -3.95
C ASN A 140 -2.49 -13.69 -2.78
N TRP A 141 -1.90 -14.81 -3.12
CA TRP A 141 -1.25 -15.71 -2.17
C TRP A 141 -0.09 -15.05 -1.40
N GLU A 142 0.69 -14.23 -2.10
CA GLU A 142 1.91 -13.61 -1.59
C GLU A 142 1.70 -12.30 -0.84
N SER A 143 0.46 -11.87 -0.64
CA SER A 143 0.13 -10.55 -0.08
C SER A 143 0.84 -10.27 1.26
N VAL A 144 1.38 -9.06 1.36
CA VAL A 144 2.08 -8.52 2.53
C VAL A 144 1.73 -7.05 2.73
N LEU A 145 1.87 -6.56 3.94
CA LEU A 145 1.75 -5.14 4.27
C LEU A 145 3.01 -4.66 4.97
N LEU A 146 3.19 -3.35 5.10
CA LEU A 146 4.26 -2.77 5.90
C LEU A 146 3.68 -1.90 7.03
N LEU A 147 4.23 -2.05 8.24
CA LEU A 147 4.01 -1.13 9.35
C LEU A 147 5.26 -0.28 9.55
N GLU A 148 5.15 1.03 9.43
CA GLU A 148 6.18 1.96 9.88
C GLU A 148 6.06 2.12 11.41
N GLU A 149 7.12 1.73 12.14
CA GLU A 149 7.05 1.53 13.58
C GLU A 149 7.10 2.83 14.39
N THR A 150 7.69 3.91 13.84
CA THR A 150 7.89 5.18 14.57
C THR A 150 6.60 5.99 14.65
N THR A 151 5.93 6.17 13.53
CA THR A 151 4.66 6.90 13.43
C THR A 151 3.44 5.99 13.50
N ARG A 152 3.65 4.67 13.50
CA ARG A 152 2.61 3.64 13.46
C ARG A 152 1.70 3.78 12.23
N ALA A 153 2.30 4.13 11.10
CA ALA A 153 1.61 4.18 9.83
C ALA A 153 1.59 2.77 9.20
N LEU A 154 0.39 2.26 8.91
CA LEU A 154 0.18 0.99 8.22
C LEU A 154 -0.08 1.26 6.74
N PHE A 155 0.77 0.71 5.88
CA PHE A 155 0.54 0.65 4.44
C PHE A 155 -0.41 -0.51 4.17
N CYS A 156 -1.63 -0.20 3.73
CA CYS A 156 -2.75 -1.14 3.75
C CYS A 156 -2.97 -1.89 2.43
N GLY A 157 -2.20 -1.56 1.35
CA GLY A 157 -2.54 -2.08 0.03
C GLY A 157 -4.02 -1.79 -0.29
N ASP A 158 -4.74 -2.77 -0.77
CA ASP A 158 -6.14 -2.64 -1.15
C ASP A 158 -7.15 -2.82 -0.01
N LEU A 159 -6.69 -3.02 1.25
CA LEU A 159 -7.61 -3.30 2.36
C LEU A 159 -8.62 -2.19 2.66
N LEU A 160 -8.27 -0.92 2.44
CA LEU A 160 -9.14 0.23 2.66
C LEU A 160 -9.60 0.85 1.34
N THR A 161 -9.75 0.08 0.31
CA THR A 161 -10.16 0.59 -1.01
C THR A 161 -11.46 1.36 -0.94
N THR A 162 -11.41 2.63 -1.33
CA THR A 162 -12.58 3.49 -1.57
C THR A 162 -12.49 4.07 -2.96
N ASP A 163 -13.62 4.11 -3.68
CA ASP A 163 -13.72 4.73 -4.99
C ASP A 163 -14.01 6.25 -4.87
N GLY A 164 -13.89 6.96 -5.97
CA GLY A 164 -14.10 8.41 -6.04
C GLY A 164 -12.86 9.24 -5.80
N ASP A 165 -13.05 10.55 -5.78
CA ASP A 165 -12.03 11.56 -5.52
C ASP A 165 -12.14 12.04 -4.06
N GLY A 166 -11.00 12.26 -3.40
CA GLY A 166 -10.96 12.68 -2.00
C GLY A 166 -9.66 13.40 -1.65
N PRO A 167 -9.60 14.02 -0.45
CA PRO A 167 -8.41 14.72 0.02
C PRO A 167 -7.22 13.75 0.20
N ALA A 168 -6.02 14.32 0.35
CA ALA A 168 -4.83 13.50 0.61
C ALA A 168 -4.93 12.73 1.92
N VAL A 169 -5.41 13.38 2.96
CA VAL A 169 -5.65 12.82 4.29
C VAL A 169 -7.08 13.14 4.72
N SER A 170 -7.76 12.19 5.32
CA SER A 170 -9.08 12.37 5.97
C SER A 170 -9.03 11.88 7.42
N GLY A 171 -9.74 12.58 8.31
CA GLY A 171 -10.08 12.09 9.64
C GLY A 171 -11.43 11.37 9.71
N GLU A 172 -12.17 11.34 8.59
CA GLU A 172 -13.44 10.62 8.49
C GLU A 172 -13.20 9.12 8.40
N ASP A 173 -14.03 8.33 9.10
CA ASP A 173 -13.93 6.88 9.12
C ASP A 173 -14.25 6.29 7.74
N PRO A 174 -13.31 5.65 7.05
CA PRO A 174 -13.55 5.10 5.72
C PRO A 174 -14.24 3.73 5.73
N ALA A 175 -14.51 3.11 6.90
CA ALA A 175 -14.92 1.71 6.99
C ALA A 175 -16.22 1.40 6.22
N GLU A 176 -17.25 2.23 6.38
CA GLU A 176 -18.53 2.03 5.68
C GLU A 176 -18.36 2.13 4.17
N HIS A 177 -17.66 3.16 3.68
CA HIS A 177 -17.39 3.37 2.27
C HIS A 177 -16.56 2.21 1.68
N ALA A 178 -15.55 1.72 2.40
CA ALA A 178 -14.75 0.58 1.95
C ALA A 178 -15.61 -0.70 1.84
N ILE A 179 -16.54 -0.94 2.76
CA ILE A 179 -17.47 -2.08 2.68
C ILE A 179 -18.48 -1.91 1.53
N GLU A 180 -18.94 -0.69 1.24
CA GLU A 180 -19.77 -0.42 0.06
C GLU A 180 -19.00 -0.71 -1.24
N THR A 181 -17.74 -0.26 -1.31
CA THR A 181 -16.84 -0.52 -2.45
C THR A 181 -16.61 -2.02 -2.63
N GLU A 182 -16.40 -2.77 -1.53
CA GLU A 182 -16.27 -4.22 -1.59
C GLU A 182 -17.55 -4.92 -2.10
N ARG A 183 -18.74 -4.47 -1.70
CA ARG A 183 -20.01 -5.02 -2.23
C ARG A 183 -20.12 -4.84 -3.75
N LEU A 184 -19.54 -3.74 -4.28
CA LEU A 184 -19.56 -3.45 -5.70
C LEU A 184 -18.53 -4.27 -6.48
N PHE A 185 -17.29 -4.31 -6.02
CA PHE A 185 -16.17 -4.89 -6.77
C PHE A 185 -15.89 -6.35 -6.42
N ARG A 186 -16.19 -6.78 -5.19
CA ARG A 186 -15.91 -8.13 -4.68
C ARG A 186 -14.44 -8.53 -4.88
N ALA A 187 -13.55 -7.61 -4.51
CA ALA A 187 -12.12 -7.73 -4.76
C ALA A 187 -11.42 -8.69 -3.79
N HIS A 188 -11.95 -8.87 -2.58
CA HIS A 188 -11.32 -9.71 -1.57
C HIS A 188 -11.59 -11.19 -1.80
N SER A 189 -10.55 -12.02 -1.69
CA SER A 189 -10.64 -13.47 -1.93
C SER A 189 -11.55 -14.19 -0.94
N SER A 190 -11.61 -13.75 0.30
CA SER A 190 -12.41 -14.36 1.37
C SER A 190 -12.79 -13.33 2.43
N PRO A 191 -14.08 -12.97 2.57
CA PRO A 191 -14.53 -12.07 3.62
C PRO A 191 -14.13 -12.52 5.02
N ALA A 192 -14.26 -13.82 5.34
CA ALA A 192 -13.89 -14.34 6.65
C ALA A 192 -12.38 -14.23 6.94
N ALA A 193 -11.51 -14.54 5.97
CA ALA A 193 -10.08 -14.40 6.12
C ALA A 193 -9.67 -12.91 6.25
N THR A 194 -10.35 -12.04 5.50
CA THR A 194 -10.15 -10.58 5.58
C THR A 194 -10.53 -10.06 6.95
N ALA A 195 -11.68 -10.44 7.50
CA ALA A 195 -12.10 -10.03 8.84
C ALA A 195 -11.09 -10.46 9.92
N ALA A 196 -10.62 -11.71 9.87
CA ALA A 196 -9.60 -12.21 10.81
C ALA A 196 -8.27 -11.43 10.70
N THR A 197 -7.84 -11.14 9.47
CA THR A 197 -6.61 -10.37 9.22
C THR A 197 -6.75 -8.93 9.71
N LEU A 198 -7.88 -8.26 9.46
CA LEU A 198 -8.14 -6.90 9.93
C LEU A 198 -8.10 -6.82 11.46
N ARG A 199 -8.62 -7.82 12.20
CA ARG A 199 -8.51 -7.88 13.67
C ARG A 199 -7.06 -8.03 14.13
N ARG A 200 -6.26 -8.85 13.44
CA ARG A 200 -4.82 -9.00 13.71
C ARG A 200 -4.06 -7.69 13.46
N LEU A 201 -4.37 -6.99 12.37
CA LEU A 201 -3.77 -5.69 12.05
C LEU A 201 -4.19 -4.60 13.05
N ALA A 202 -5.44 -4.61 13.52
CA ALA A 202 -5.93 -3.70 14.56
C ALA A 202 -5.15 -3.85 15.88
N ALA A 203 -4.67 -5.05 16.21
CA ALA A 203 -3.84 -5.28 17.40
C ALA A 203 -2.44 -4.63 17.29
N LEU A 204 -2.02 -4.22 16.10
CA LEU A 204 -0.82 -3.41 15.91
C LEU A 204 -1.03 -1.94 16.26
N GLU A 205 -2.26 -1.52 16.57
CA GLU A 205 -2.67 -0.15 16.96
C GLU A 205 -2.13 0.94 16.01
N PRO A 206 -2.36 0.86 14.69
CA PRO A 206 -1.94 1.90 13.77
C PRO A 206 -2.71 3.20 14.02
N THR A 207 -2.03 4.34 13.84
CA THR A 207 -2.61 5.68 13.95
C THR A 207 -2.82 6.34 12.58
N THR A 208 -2.21 5.78 11.54
CA THR A 208 -2.39 6.24 10.16
C THR A 208 -2.56 5.01 9.27
N LEU A 209 -3.55 5.05 8.37
CA LEU A 209 -3.80 4.00 7.40
C LEU A 209 -3.57 4.57 5.99
N LEU A 210 -2.68 3.94 5.24
CA LEU A 210 -2.21 4.39 3.93
C LEU A 210 -2.72 3.40 2.87
N ALA A 211 -3.89 3.70 2.30
CA ALA A 211 -4.56 2.85 1.34
C ALA A 211 -4.01 3.04 -0.09
N MET A 212 -4.01 1.96 -0.89
CA MET A 212 -3.69 2.02 -2.32
C MET A 212 -4.73 2.86 -3.09
N HIS A 213 -6.01 2.76 -2.71
CA HIS A 213 -7.10 3.49 -3.34
C HIS A 213 -7.90 4.31 -2.32
N GLY A 214 -8.04 5.62 -2.57
CA GLY A 214 -8.74 6.54 -1.71
C GLY A 214 -7.83 7.48 -0.91
N SER A 215 -8.37 8.10 0.13
CA SER A 215 -7.64 8.99 1.04
C SER A 215 -6.81 8.18 2.06
N ALA A 216 -5.68 8.73 2.50
CA ALA A 216 -5.06 8.27 3.72
C ALA A 216 -5.96 8.64 4.92
N PHE A 217 -6.03 7.77 5.93
CA PHE A 217 -6.75 8.04 7.17
C PHE A 217 -5.77 8.39 8.29
N ALA A 218 -6.04 9.46 9.06
CA ALA A 218 -5.29 9.82 10.25
C ALA A 218 -6.22 9.82 11.48
N GLY A 219 -5.91 9.01 12.50
CA GLY A 219 -6.70 8.85 13.71
C GLY A 219 -6.57 7.48 14.34
N ASP A 220 -7.61 7.00 15.01
CA ASP A 220 -7.64 5.64 15.57
C ASP A 220 -7.83 4.59 14.46
N GLY A 221 -6.72 4.23 13.79
CA GLY A 221 -6.72 3.22 12.73
C GLY A 221 -7.13 1.84 13.22
N ALA A 222 -6.82 1.52 14.48
CA ALA A 222 -7.24 0.25 15.07
C ALA A 222 -8.76 0.14 15.17
N ARG A 223 -9.45 1.24 15.48
CA ARG A 223 -10.91 1.30 15.50
C ARG A 223 -11.48 1.10 14.09
N VAL A 224 -10.91 1.78 13.09
CA VAL A 224 -11.34 1.64 11.68
C VAL A 224 -11.18 0.18 11.22
N LEU A 225 -10.03 -0.45 11.47
CA LEU A 225 -9.80 -1.84 11.09
C LEU A 225 -10.76 -2.81 11.79
N ARG A 226 -11.14 -2.55 13.06
CA ARG A 226 -12.17 -3.35 13.76
C ARG A 226 -13.56 -3.14 13.15
N ALA A 227 -13.91 -1.92 12.77
CA ALA A 227 -15.19 -1.63 12.11
C ALA A 227 -15.29 -2.32 10.74
N MET A 228 -14.22 -2.27 9.95
CA MET A 228 -14.14 -3.03 8.69
C MET A 228 -14.24 -4.55 8.91
N ALA A 229 -13.56 -5.08 9.94
CA ALA A 229 -13.65 -6.51 10.25
C ALA A 229 -15.10 -6.95 10.51
N ALA A 230 -15.87 -6.16 11.25
CA ALA A 230 -17.30 -6.42 11.48
C ALA A 230 -18.13 -6.37 10.16
N GLY A 231 -17.79 -5.42 9.27
CA GLY A 231 -18.42 -5.35 7.94
C GLY A 231 -18.14 -6.58 7.10
N PHE A 232 -16.89 -7.07 7.06
CA PHE A 232 -16.52 -8.31 6.35
C PHE A 232 -17.13 -9.58 6.99
N GLU A 233 -17.29 -9.64 8.31
CA GLU A 233 -18.03 -10.73 8.98
C GLU A 233 -19.47 -10.78 8.49
N SER A 234 -20.14 -9.62 8.43
CA SER A 234 -21.51 -9.55 7.88
C SER A 234 -21.58 -9.94 6.41
N LEU A 235 -20.56 -9.67 5.59
CA LEU A 235 -20.49 -10.12 4.21
C LEU A 235 -20.29 -11.64 4.12
N ALA A 236 -19.52 -12.23 5.03
CA ALA A 236 -19.29 -13.68 5.09
C ALA A 236 -20.56 -14.46 5.48
N GLU A 237 -21.40 -13.88 6.35
CA GLU A 237 -22.67 -14.48 6.78
C GLU A 237 -23.76 -14.41 5.69
N ALA A 238 -23.64 -13.45 4.78
CA ALA A 238 -24.60 -13.23 3.69
C ALA A 238 -24.27 -14.00 2.40
N ALA A 239 -23.11 -14.64 2.32
CA ALA A 239 -22.59 -15.36 1.15
C ALA A 239 -22.96 -16.85 1.19
#